data_bcd704af556c6177976af17756ce2cdc
#
_entry.id   bcd704af556c6177976af17756ce2cdc
#
_cell.length_a   1.000
_cell.length_b   1.000
_cell.length_c   1.000
_cell.angle_alpha   90.00
_cell.angle_beta   90.00
_cell.angle_gamma   90.00
#
_symmetry.space_group_name_H-M   'P 1'
#
loop_
_entity.id
_entity.type
_entity.pdbx_description
1 polymer ?
#
loop_
_entity_poly.entity_id
_entity_poly.type
_entity_poly.pdbx_seq_one_letter_code
_entity_poly.pdbx_strand_id
1 'polypeptide(L)'
;MQQQILRIIDANINRISEGLRVLEDIARFIIEDVEISRQLKTIRHQLNSSVEEIGLHVIGTRDAVSDVGANFDVIHDHRNLSSIIRANAKRAQEGIRVLEELSKLPELKALLSSTLLKESRYKVYALEKSLITRLSERQAGNGLPGEA
;
A
#
# COMPACT_ATOMS: atom_id res chain seq x y z
N MET A 1 -12.29 15.84 15.84
CA MET A 1 -12.35 14.75 14.84
C MET A 1 -12.88 13.49 15.52
N GLN A 2 -13.78 12.77 14.86
CA GLN A 2 -14.36 11.55 15.43
C GLN A 2 -13.32 10.43 15.47
N GLN A 3 -13.31 9.68 16.57
CA GLN A 3 -12.37 8.55 16.74
C GLN A 3 -12.54 7.48 15.65
N GLN A 4 -13.76 7.28 15.16
CA GLN A 4 -14.03 6.33 14.09
C GLN A 4 -13.29 6.69 12.78
N ILE A 5 -13.23 7.98 12.44
CA ILE A 5 -12.51 8.46 11.26
C ILE A 5 -10.99 8.21 11.42
N LEU A 6 -10.45 8.48 12.61
CA LEU A 6 -9.04 8.22 12.91
C LEU A 6 -8.70 6.73 12.81
N ARG A 7 -9.60 5.84 13.22
CA ARG A 7 -9.44 4.39 13.08
C ARG A 7 -9.38 3.97 11.61
N ILE A 8 -10.21 4.58 10.76
CA ILE A 8 -10.17 4.30 9.31
C ILE A 8 -8.84 4.74 8.72
N ILE A 9 -8.36 5.91 9.10
CA ILE A 9 -7.06 6.42 8.64
C ILE A 9 -5.93 5.48 9.07
N ASP A 10 -5.89 5.09 10.34
CA ASP A 10 -4.87 4.17 10.86
C ASP A 10 -4.88 2.83 10.13
N ALA A 11 -6.05 2.21 9.98
CA ALA A 11 -6.17 0.93 9.29
C ALA A 11 -5.68 1.01 7.85
N ASN A 12 -6.00 2.09 7.14
CA ASN A 12 -5.63 2.22 5.74
C ASN A 12 -4.17 2.60 5.54
N ILE A 13 -3.58 3.45 6.38
CA ILE A 13 -2.15 3.75 6.28
C ILE A 13 -1.31 2.51 6.56
N ASN A 14 -1.74 1.65 7.47
CA ASN A 14 -1.07 0.37 7.73
C ASN A 14 -1.17 -0.58 6.54
N ARG A 15 -2.35 -0.72 5.94
CA ARG A 15 -2.54 -1.53 4.72
C ARG A 15 -1.67 -1.05 3.58
N ILE A 16 -1.60 0.26 3.37
CA ILE A 16 -0.77 0.87 2.34
C ILE A 16 0.70 0.55 2.60
N SER A 17 1.18 0.79 3.80
CA SER A 17 2.58 0.56 4.18
C SER A 17 2.97 -0.90 4.03
N GLU A 18 2.14 -1.83 4.50
CA GLU A 18 2.39 -3.27 4.38
C GLU A 18 2.41 -3.71 2.92
N GLY A 19 1.44 -3.30 2.11
CA GLY A 19 1.39 -3.63 0.69
C GLY A 19 2.60 -3.10 -0.07
N LEU A 20 2.96 -1.85 0.14
CA LEU A 20 4.13 -1.24 -0.48
C LEU A 20 5.43 -1.91 -0.03
N ARG A 21 5.52 -2.34 1.23
CA ARG A 21 6.70 -3.03 1.73
C ARG A 21 6.92 -4.38 1.05
N VAL A 22 5.86 -5.14 0.82
CA VAL A 22 5.95 -6.39 0.06
C VAL A 22 6.47 -6.12 -1.35
N LEU A 23 5.93 -5.13 -2.04
CA LEU A 23 6.38 -4.76 -3.39
C LEU A 23 7.83 -4.29 -3.41
N GLU A 24 8.23 -3.49 -2.43
CA GLU A 24 9.60 -2.99 -2.27
C GLU A 24 10.59 -4.14 -2.10
N ASP A 25 10.27 -5.12 -1.26
CA ASP A 25 11.13 -6.28 -1.03
C ASP A 25 11.24 -7.18 -2.27
N ILE A 26 10.15 -7.37 -2.99
CA ILE A 26 10.18 -8.10 -4.28
C ILE A 26 11.06 -7.35 -5.29
N ALA A 27 10.88 -6.04 -5.42
CA ALA A 27 11.70 -5.22 -6.31
C ALA A 27 13.18 -5.29 -5.95
N ARG A 28 13.50 -5.22 -4.66
CA ARG A 28 14.87 -5.18 -4.15
C ARG A 28 15.57 -6.53 -4.23
N PHE A 29 14.92 -7.59 -3.77
CA PHE A 29 15.60 -8.88 -3.54
C PHE A 29 15.37 -9.91 -4.63
N ILE A 30 14.26 -9.83 -5.36
CA ILE A 30 13.94 -10.81 -6.42
C ILE A 30 14.22 -10.21 -7.79
N ILE A 31 13.66 -9.04 -8.08
CA ILE A 31 13.84 -8.37 -9.38
C ILE A 31 15.19 -7.65 -9.46
N GLU A 32 15.70 -7.22 -8.31
CA GLU A 32 16.95 -6.44 -8.19
C GLU A 32 16.91 -5.15 -9.02
N ASP A 33 15.76 -4.49 -9.03
CA ASP A 33 15.59 -3.20 -9.69
C ASP A 33 15.66 -2.07 -8.66
N VAL A 34 16.78 -1.35 -8.69
CA VAL A 34 17.08 -0.26 -7.75
C VAL A 34 16.06 0.87 -7.88
N GLU A 35 15.68 1.22 -9.10
CA GLU A 35 14.80 2.36 -9.35
C GLU A 35 13.38 2.09 -8.88
N ILE A 36 12.82 0.92 -9.19
CA ILE A 36 11.48 0.54 -8.72
C ILE A 36 11.47 0.46 -7.19
N SER A 37 12.48 -0.17 -6.59
CA SER A 37 12.62 -0.28 -5.14
C SER A 37 12.65 1.11 -4.48
N ARG A 38 13.42 2.03 -5.04
CA ARG A 38 13.55 3.40 -4.54
C ARG A 38 12.23 4.18 -4.63
N GLN A 39 11.52 4.06 -5.74
CA GLN A 39 10.24 4.74 -5.92
C GLN A 39 9.17 4.23 -4.95
N LEU A 40 9.09 2.93 -4.74
CA LEU A 40 8.17 2.33 -3.77
C LEU A 40 8.47 2.80 -2.35
N LYS A 41 9.73 2.82 -1.96
CA LYS A 41 10.17 3.32 -0.67
C LYS A 41 9.80 4.80 -0.49
N THR A 42 10.01 5.61 -1.51
CA THR A 42 9.68 7.04 -1.49
C THR A 42 8.19 7.26 -1.27
N ILE A 43 7.33 6.54 -1.99
CA ILE A 43 5.88 6.63 -1.83
C ILE A 43 5.47 6.24 -0.39
N ARG A 44 6.00 5.13 0.11
CA ARG A 44 5.72 4.65 1.47
C ARG A 44 6.10 5.70 2.52
N HIS A 45 7.28 6.29 2.41
CA HIS A 45 7.73 7.32 3.33
C HIS A 45 6.90 8.60 3.24
N GLN A 46 6.57 9.06 2.04
CA GLN A 46 5.77 10.26 1.85
C GLN A 46 4.35 10.11 2.44
N LEU A 47 3.72 8.96 2.23
CA LEU A 47 2.38 8.71 2.76
C LEU A 47 2.40 8.58 4.29
N ASN A 48 3.38 7.90 4.86
CA ASN A 48 3.53 7.83 6.31
C ASN A 48 3.76 9.21 6.92
N SER A 49 4.62 10.03 6.32
CA SER A 49 4.89 11.39 6.80
C SER A 49 3.66 12.29 6.71
N SER A 50 2.84 12.12 5.68
CA SER A 50 1.63 12.94 5.48
C SER A 50 0.59 12.78 6.58
N VAL A 51 0.61 11.65 7.30
CA VAL A 51 -0.31 11.38 8.42
C VAL A 51 0.39 11.49 9.79
N GLU A 52 1.64 11.89 9.83
CA GLU A 52 2.45 11.94 11.05
C GLU A 52 1.86 12.87 12.11
N GLU A 53 1.32 14.01 11.70
CA GLU A 53 0.66 14.96 12.62
C GLU A 53 -0.57 14.35 13.30
N ILE A 54 -1.20 13.35 12.67
CA ILE A 54 -2.36 12.64 13.20
C ILE A 54 -1.92 11.41 14.00
N GLY A 55 -0.66 11.00 13.87
CA GLY A 55 -0.16 9.69 14.31
C GLY A 55 -0.43 9.36 15.78
N LEU A 56 -0.22 10.28 16.71
CA LEU A 56 -0.46 10.05 18.13
C LEU A 56 -1.94 9.84 18.44
N HIS A 57 -2.82 10.58 17.78
CA HIS A 57 -4.26 10.42 17.92
C HIS A 57 -4.74 9.12 17.32
N VAL A 58 -4.18 8.74 16.18
CA VAL A 58 -4.49 7.50 15.46
C VAL A 58 -4.12 6.28 16.30
N ILE A 59 -2.92 6.25 16.89
CA ILE A 59 -2.48 5.16 17.77
C ILE A 59 -3.43 5.00 18.97
N GLY A 60 -3.85 6.10 19.57
CA GLY A 60 -4.79 6.08 20.69
C GLY A 60 -6.17 5.53 20.36
N THR A 61 -6.55 5.47 19.07
CA THR A 61 -7.85 4.94 18.63
C THR A 61 -7.79 3.46 18.23
N ARG A 62 -6.60 2.83 18.20
CA ARG A 62 -6.44 1.42 17.83
C ARG A 62 -7.19 0.52 18.81
N ASP A 63 -8.02 -0.35 18.27
CA ASP A 63 -8.77 -1.35 19.02
C ASP A 63 -8.95 -2.60 18.16
N ALA A 64 -7.93 -3.45 18.14
CA ALA A 64 -7.97 -4.70 17.39
C ALA A 64 -8.91 -5.73 18.01
N VAL A 65 -9.21 -5.63 19.31
CA VAL A 65 -10.07 -6.58 20.01
C VAL A 65 -11.55 -6.37 19.67
N SER A 66 -11.98 -5.11 19.55
CA SER A 66 -13.37 -4.74 19.21
C SER A 66 -13.59 -4.55 17.71
N ASP A 67 -12.58 -4.72 16.90
CA ASP A 67 -12.68 -4.59 15.43
C ASP A 67 -13.50 -5.75 14.86
N VAL A 68 -14.69 -5.43 14.37
CA VAL A 68 -15.64 -6.42 13.83
C VAL A 68 -15.09 -7.15 12.59
N GLY A 69 -14.15 -6.54 11.87
CA GLY A 69 -13.51 -7.12 10.70
C GLY A 69 -12.29 -7.98 11.01
N ALA A 70 -11.78 -7.96 12.27
CA ALA A 70 -10.56 -8.64 12.64
C ALA A 70 -10.62 -10.17 12.46
N ASN A 71 -11.83 -10.76 12.54
CA ASN A 71 -12.07 -12.21 12.43
C ASN A 71 -12.59 -12.61 11.04
N PHE A 72 -12.61 -11.71 10.09
CA PHE A 72 -13.00 -12.03 8.73
C PHE A 72 -11.82 -12.64 7.99
N ASP A 73 -11.83 -13.99 7.91
CA ASP A 73 -10.82 -14.71 7.15
C ASP A 73 -11.10 -14.57 5.66
N VAL A 74 -10.19 -13.89 4.97
CA VAL A 74 -10.17 -13.88 3.50
C VAL A 74 -8.98 -14.72 3.08
N ILE A 75 -9.26 -15.94 2.62
CA ILE A 75 -8.22 -16.83 2.09
C ILE A 75 -7.93 -16.38 0.65
N HIS A 76 -6.76 -15.77 0.45
CA HIS A 76 -6.23 -15.48 -0.87
C HIS A 76 -5.21 -16.54 -1.24
N ASP A 77 -5.50 -17.27 -2.31
CA ASP A 77 -4.59 -18.29 -2.83
C ASP A 77 -3.54 -17.63 -3.76
N HIS A 78 -2.47 -17.09 -3.15
CA HIS A 78 -1.35 -16.50 -3.88
C HIS A 78 -0.31 -17.54 -4.19
N ARG A 79 -0.42 -18.19 -5.38
CA ARG A 79 0.45 -19.30 -5.78
C ARG A 79 1.74 -18.89 -6.45
N ASN A 80 1.85 -17.64 -6.92
CA ASN A 80 3.04 -17.17 -7.63
C ASN A 80 3.34 -15.71 -7.32
N LEU A 81 4.54 -15.26 -7.72
CA LEU A 81 4.98 -13.89 -7.46
C LEU A 81 4.11 -12.84 -8.13
N SER A 82 3.59 -13.12 -9.34
CA SER A 82 2.73 -12.19 -10.05
C SER A 82 1.43 -11.93 -9.26
N SER A 83 0.80 -12.96 -8.71
CA SER A 83 -0.40 -12.79 -7.89
C SER A 83 -0.12 -12.07 -6.57
N ILE A 84 1.03 -12.29 -5.96
CA ILE A 84 1.46 -11.56 -4.76
C ILE A 84 1.65 -10.07 -5.08
N ILE A 85 2.32 -9.75 -6.18
CA ILE A 85 2.50 -8.36 -6.63
C ILE A 85 1.15 -7.68 -6.82
N ARG A 86 0.24 -8.30 -7.59
CA ARG A 86 -1.07 -7.73 -7.88
C ARG A 86 -1.91 -7.51 -6.62
N ALA A 87 -1.93 -8.48 -5.73
CA ALA A 87 -2.72 -8.39 -4.49
C ALA A 87 -2.21 -7.27 -3.59
N ASN A 88 -0.89 -7.11 -3.45
CA ASN A 88 -0.32 -6.08 -2.59
C ASN A 88 -0.39 -4.69 -3.22
N ALA A 89 -0.23 -4.58 -4.54
CA ALA A 89 -0.46 -3.33 -5.25
C ALA A 89 -1.92 -2.88 -5.11
N LYS A 90 -2.87 -3.79 -5.27
CA LYS A 90 -4.29 -3.51 -5.09
C LYS A 90 -4.61 -3.07 -3.67
N ARG A 91 -4.04 -3.75 -2.67
CA ARG A 91 -4.20 -3.38 -1.26
C ARG A 91 -3.74 -1.94 -1.00
N ALA A 92 -2.58 -1.55 -1.53
CA ALA A 92 -2.08 -0.19 -1.42
C ALA A 92 -2.98 0.82 -2.16
N GLN A 93 -3.38 0.52 -3.39
CA GLN A 93 -4.24 1.37 -4.22
C GLN A 93 -5.60 1.62 -3.53
N GLU A 94 -6.23 0.57 -3.02
CA GLU A 94 -7.51 0.67 -2.32
C GLU A 94 -7.39 1.47 -1.03
N GLY A 95 -6.34 1.24 -0.25
CA GLY A 95 -6.08 2.02 0.96
C GLY A 95 -5.89 3.51 0.68
N ILE A 96 -5.11 3.84 -0.35
CA ILE A 96 -4.92 5.22 -0.78
C ILE A 96 -6.26 5.84 -1.22
N ARG A 97 -7.08 5.08 -1.94
CA ARG A 97 -8.40 5.57 -2.37
C ARG A 97 -9.31 5.90 -1.18
N VAL A 98 -9.29 5.09 -0.13
CA VAL A 98 -10.04 5.40 1.08
C VAL A 98 -9.59 6.74 1.68
N LEU A 99 -8.28 6.97 1.77
CA LEU A 99 -7.74 8.23 2.28
C LEU A 99 -8.11 9.42 1.37
N GLU A 100 -8.09 9.23 0.04
CA GLU A 100 -8.55 10.26 -0.91
C GLU A 100 -10.01 10.67 -0.64
N GLU A 101 -10.89 9.70 -0.43
CA GLU A 101 -12.29 9.98 -0.13
C GLU A 101 -12.44 10.72 1.20
N LEU A 102 -11.73 10.29 2.24
CA LEU A 102 -11.75 10.98 3.54
C LEU A 102 -11.17 12.39 3.47
N SER A 103 -10.20 12.64 2.59
CA SER A 103 -9.59 13.97 2.43
C SER A 103 -10.59 15.04 1.96
N LYS A 104 -11.75 14.63 1.48
CA LYS A 104 -12.82 15.55 1.10
C LYS A 104 -13.56 16.15 2.30
N LEU A 105 -13.43 15.54 3.48
CA LEU A 105 -14.03 16.07 4.69
C LEU A 105 -13.36 17.38 5.10
N PRO A 106 -14.13 18.43 5.49
CA PRO A 106 -13.54 19.73 5.84
C PRO A 106 -12.48 19.66 6.93
N GLU A 107 -12.67 18.82 7.94
CA GLU A 107 -11.75 18.64 9.06
C GLU A 107 -10.43 17.94 8.66
N LEU A 108 -10.38 17.28 7.50
CA LEU A 108 -9.21 16.57 7.03
C LEU A 108 -8.46 17.27 5.89
N LYS A 109 -9.06 18.28 5.27
CA LYS A 109 -8.45 18.99 4.14
C LYS A 109 -7.07 19.57 4.45
N ALA A 110 -6.85 20.03 5.68
CA ALA A 110 -5.56 20.58 6.11
C ALA A 110 -4.54 19.49 6.48
N LEU A 111 -5.00 18.26 6.74
CA LEU A 111 -4.18 17.16 7.22
C LEU A 111 -3.81 16.16 6.12
N LEU A 112 -4.69 15.95 5.16
CA LEU A 112 -4.52 15.00 4.06
C LEU A 112 -4.51 15.73 2.72
N SER A 113 -3.42 15.63 1.98
CA SER A 113 -3.33 16.18 0.62
C SER A 113 -3.98 15.24 -0.38
N SER A 114 -5.14 15.62 -0.91
CA SER A 114 -5.83 14.85 -1.96
C SER A 114 -4.96 14.71 -3.22
N THR A 115 -4.19 15.73 -3.55
CA THR A 115 -3.27 15.71 -4.71
C THR A 115 -2.17 14.67 -4.51
N LEU A 116 -1.50 14.68 -3.36
CA LEU A 116 -0.45 13.70 -3.04
C LEU A 116 -1.00 12.27 -3.08
N LEU A 117 -2.17 12.05 -2.48
CA LEU A 117 -2.81 10.74 -2.45
C LEU A 117 -3.13 10.24 -3.86
N LYS A 118 -3.76 11.07 -4.68
CA LYS A 118 -4.08 10.72 -6.07
C LYS A 118 -2.82 10.40 -6.89
N GLU A 119 -1.82 11.25 -6.83
CA GLU A 119 -0.54 11.02 -7.52
C GLU A 119 0.13 9.74 -7.07
N SER A 120 0.15 9.46 -5.76
CA SER A 120 0.70 8.24 -5.21
C SER A 120 -0.04 7.00 -5.71
N ARG A 121 -1.37 7.05 -5.76
CA ARG A 121 -2.18 5.93 -6.26
C ARG A 121 -1.85 5.61 -7.72
N TYR A 122 -1.75 6.61 -8.57
CA TYR A 122 -1.38 6.42 -9.97
C TYR A 122 0.05 5.90 -10.14
N LYS A 123 0.99 6.38 -9.31
CA LYS A 123 2.36 5.84 -9.30
C LYS A 123 2.38 4.36 -8.93
N VAL A 124 1.58 3.93 -7.98
CA VAL A 124 1.48 2.51 -7.61
C VAL A 124 0.94 1.68 -8.77
N TYR A 125 -0.05 2.17 -9.53
CA TYR A 125 -0.51 1.49 -10.76
C TYR A 125 0.64 1.31 -11.76
N ALA A 126 1.41 2.36 -12.02
CA ALA A 126 2.54 2.30 -12.95
C ALA A 126 3.64 1.35 -12.47
N LEU A 127 3.95 1.36 -11.18
CA LEU A 127 4.98 0.50 -10.59
C LEU A 127 4.54 -0.97 -10.57
N GLU A 128 3.26 -1.25 -10.33
CA GLU A 128 2.70 -2.60 -10.47
C GLU A 128 2.95 -3.16 -11.86
N LYS A 129 2.63 -2.39 -12.88
CA LYS A 129 2.87 -2.77 -14.29
C LYS A 129 4.35 -3.03 -14.55
N SER A 130 5.22 -2.14 -14.06
CA SER A 130 6.67 -2.30 -14.22
C SER A 130 7.19 -3.54 -13.51
N LEU A 131 6.71 -3.83 -12.30
CA LEU A 131 7.09 -5.05 -11.56
C LEU A 131 6.69 -6.32 -12.30
N ILE A 132 5.46 -6.39 -12.80
CA ILE A 132 4.98 -7.55 -13.56
C ILE A 132 5.81 -7.75 -14.83
N THR A 133 6.09 -6.67 -15.54
CA THR A 133 6.90 -6.71 -16.77
C THR A 133 8.32 -7.20 -16.46
N ARG A 134 8.98 -6.62 -15.45
CA ARG A 134 10.35 -6.99 -15.06
C ARG A 134 10.41 -8.42 -14.52
N LEU A 135 9.41 -8.87 -13.79
CA LEU A 135 9.32 -10.25 -13.33
C LEU A 135 9.27 -11.22 -14.52
N SER A 136 8.43 -10.95 -15.52
CA SER A 136 8.33 -11.78 -16.72
C SER A 136 9.65 -11.84 -17.48
N GLU A 137 10.35 -10.73 -17.65
CA GLU A 137 11.67 -10.68 -18.29
C GLU A 137 12.70 -11.51 -17.53
N ARG A 138 12.69 -11.42 -16.21
CA ARG A 138 13.62 -12.16 -15.37
C ARG A 138 13.36 -13.65 -15.36
N GLN A 139 12.10 -14.07 -15.36
CA GLN A 139 11.72 -15.49 -15.48
C GLN A 139 12.16 -16.08 -16.81
N ALA A 140 12.03 -15.32 -17.89
CA ALA A 140 12.49 -15.76 -19.22
C ALA A 140 14.03 -15.83 -19.33
N GLY A 141 14.75 -14.90 -18.66
CA GLY A 141 16.22 -14.81 -18.77
C GLY A 141 17.00 -15.68 -17.79
N ASN A 142 16.50 -15.92 -16.59
CA ASN A 142 17.27 -16.52 -15.47
C ASN A 142 16.73 -17.86 -14.96
N GLY A 143 15.74 -18.44 -15.63
CA GLY A 143 15.18 -19.74 -15.22
C GLY A 143 14.48 -19.70 -13.87
N LEU A 144 13.95 -18.56 -13.43
CA LEU A 144 13.07 -18.49 -12.26
C LEU A 144 11.84 -19.38 -12.51
N PRO A 145 11.26 -19.99 -11.44
CA PRO A 145 10.08 -20.81 -11.62
C PRO A 145 9.01 -20.05 -12.37
N GLY A 146 8.53 -20.63 -13.46
CA GLY A 146 7.40 -20.06 -14.19
C GLY A 146 6.15 -19.98 -13.32
N GLU A 147 5.22 -19.13 -13.71
CA GLU A 147 3.91 -19.08 -13.09
C GLU A 147 3.16 -20.40 -13.38
N ALA A 148 2.69 -21.01 -12.32
CA ALA A 148 1.87 -22.22 -12.44
C ALA A 148 0.44 -21.87 -12.86
#